data_5adc4a6198106b4483d4d707ca01927d
#
_entry.id   5adc4a6198106b4483d4d707ca01927d
#
_cell.length_a   1.000
_cell.length_b   1.000
_cell.length_c   1.000
_cell.angle_alpha   90.00
_cell.angle_beta   90.00
_cell.angle_gamma   90.00
#
_symmetry.space_group_name_H-M   'P 1'
#
loop_
_entity.id
_entity.type
_entity.pdbx_description
1 polymer ?
#
loop_
_entity_poly.entity_id
_entity_poly.type
_entity_poly.pdbx_seq_one_letter_code
_entity_poly.pdbx_strand_id
1 'polypeptide(L)'
;MASFKFVSLLVIALLVLCIGHMEVEGSRCCNNHPVVGSCVPGRDDDPEANGKCWQYCINDCERGGVCKKVGSGHVCHCYCY
;
A
#
# COMPACT_ATOMS: atom_id res chain seq x y z
N MET A 1 14.40 -40.69 8.32
CA MET A 1 13.35 -40.59 7.29
C MET A 1 12.16 -39.76 7.69
N ALA A 2 11.73 -39.75 8.94
CA ALA A 2 10.65 -38.88 9.42
C ALA A 2 11.00 -37.41 9.32
N SER A 3 12.28 -37.04 9.46
CA SER A 3 12.75 -35.66 9.36
C SER A 3 12.63 -35.07 7.95
N PHE A 4 12.63 -35.91 6.92
CA PHE A 4 12.53 -35.43 5.54
C PHE A 4 11.15 -34.88 5.21
N LYS A 5 10.10 -35.54 5.67
CA LYS A 5 8.72 -35.04 5.48
C LYS A 5 8.44 -33.78 6.28
N PHE A 6 9.10 -33.64 7.43
CA PHE A 6 8.95 -32.45 8.28
C PHE A 6 9.51 -31.18 7.63
N VAL A 7 10.70 -31.31 7.04
CA VAL A 7 11.35 -30.17 6.36
C VAL A 7 10.53 -29.74 5.15
N SER A 8 9.96 -30.68 4.39
CA SER A 8 9.13 -30.38 3.23
C SER A 8 7.86 -29.61 3.61
N LEU A 9 7.21 -29.97 4.69
CA LEU A 9 6.02 -29.28 5.19
C LEU A 9 6.32 -27.86 5.65
N LEU A 10 7.46 -27.64 6.31
CA LEU A 10 7.89 -26.33 6.75
C LEU A 10 8.18 -25.39 5.58
N VAL A 11 8.81 -25.88 4.53
CA VAL A 11 9.11 -25.11 3.33
C VAL A 11 7.82 -24.68 2.63
N ILE A 12 6.85 -25.56 2.51
CA ILE A 12 5.55 -25.25 1.89
C ILE A 12 4.80 -24.18 2.70
N ALA A 13 4.82 -24.29 4.03
CA ALA A 13 4.18 -23.32 4.90
C ALA A 13 4.81 -21.91 4.76
N LEU A 14 6.13 -21.84 4.64
CA LEU A 14 6.84 -20.58 4.44
C LEU A 14 6.51 -19.96 3.09
N LEU A 15 6.39 -20.76 2.03
CA LEU A 15 6.02 -20.29 0.70
C LEU A 15 4.59 -19.71 0.69
N VAL A 16 3.67 -20.35 1.36
CA VAL A 16 2.28 -19.86 1.46
C VAL A 16 2.22 -18.53 2.20
N LEU A 17 3.00 -18.37 3.27
CA LEU A 17 3.09 -17.11 4.00
C LEU A 17 3.66 -15.98 3.14
N CYS A 18 4.68 -16.26 2.34
CA CYS A 18 5.25 -15.27 1.42
C CYS A 18 4.24 -14.80 0.36
N ILE A 19 3.47 -15.70 -0.19
CA ILE A 19 2.43 -15.39 -1.17
C ILE A 19 1.33 -14.52 -0.52
N GLY A 20 0.93 -14.84 0.71
CA GLY A 20 -0.03 -14.04 1.46
C GLY A 20 0.44 -12.61 1.71
N HIS A 21 1.71 -12.41 2.01
CA HIS A 21 2.29 -11.07 2.17
C HIS A 21 2.28 -10.27 0.87
N MET A 22 2.54 -10.90 -0.25
CA MET A 22 2.53 -10.22 -1.55
C MET A 22 1.13 -9.74 -1.92
N GLU A 23 0.09 -10.49 -1.61
CA GLU A 23 -1.29 -10.08 -1.87
C GLU A 23 -1.69 -8.85 -1.05
N VAL A 24 -1.23 -8.74 0.20
CA VAL A 24 -1.53 -7.60 1.07
C VAL A 24 -0.84 -6.33 0.57
N GLU A 25 0.37 -6.44 0.03
CA GLU A 25 1.12 -5.30 -0.49
C GLU A 25 0.53 -4.72 -1.78
N GLY A 26 -0.24 -5.51 -2.54
CA GLY A 26 -0.83 -5.07 -3.79
C GLY A 26 -2.12 -4.25 -3.65
N SER A 27 -2.56 -3.92 -2.42
CA SER A 27 -3.85 -3.29 -2.18
C SER A 27 -3.76 -1.83 -1.73
N ARG A 28 -2.84 -1.03 -2.29
CA ARG A 28 -2.75 0.41 -1.96
C ARG A 28 -3.91 1.20 -2.54
N CYS A 29 -4.34 0.85 -3.73
CA CYS A 29 -5.40 1.57 -4.43
C CYS A 29 -6.73 1.44 -3.69
N CYS A 30 -7.54 2.50 -3.77
CA CYS A 30 -8.86 2.54 -3.15
C CYS A 30 -8.85 2.58 -1.62
N ASN A 31 -7.70 2.91 -1.00
CA ASN A 31 -7.53 2.90 0.45
C ASN A 31 -6.93 4.20 0.97
N ASN A 32 -7.22 4.51 2.22
CA ASN A 32 -6.58 5.60 2.95
C ASN A 32 -5.25 5.12 3.53
N HIS A 33 -4.25 6.01 3.53
CA HIS A 33 -2.91 5.68 4.01
C HIS A 33 -2.42 6.71 5.03
N PRO A 34 -2.88 6.64 6.28
CA PRO A 34 -2.45 7.58 7.31
C PRO A 34 -0.95 7.51 7.61
N VAL A 35 -0.29 6.43 7.21
CA VAL A 35 1.15 6.25 7.36
C VAL A 35 1.95 7.33 6.60
N VAL A 36 1.40 7.90 5.54
CA VAL A 36 2.05 8.98 4.79
C VAL A 36 2.09 10.28 5.61
N GLY A 37 1.25 10.39 6.64
CA GLY A 37 1.16 11.55 7.49
C GLY A 37 0.06 12.50 7.06
N SER A 38 0.07 13.72 7.59
CA SER A 38 -0.91 14.74 7.20
C SER A 38 -0.77 15.07 5.72
N CYS A 39 -1.90 15.30 5.06
CA CYS A 39 -1.94 15.53 3.62
C CYS A 39 -2.52 16.93 3.37
N VAL A 40 -1.74 17.79 2.72
CA VAL A 40 -2.18 19.15 2.38
C VAL A 40 -2.77 19.15 0.98
N PRO A 41 -4.08 19.35 0.83
CA PRO A 41 -4.71 19.37 -0.49
C PRO A 41 -4.12 20.44 -1.41
N GLY A 42 -3.90 20.06 -2.66
CA GLY A 42 -3.30 20.94 -3.66
C GLY A 42 -1.78 21.01 -3.61
N ARG A 43 -1.16 20.41 -2.60
CA ARG A 43 0.29 20.34 -2.46
C ARG A 43 0.78 18.89 -2.44
N ASP A 44 0.31 18.12 -1.46
CA ASP A 44 0.78 16.75 -1.27
C ASP A 44 0.17 15.78 -2.27
N ASP A 45 -0.93 16.16 -2.93
CA ASP A 45 -1.57 15.38 -3.99
C ASP A 45 -1.31 15.97 -5.39
N ASP A 46 -0.42 16.98 -5.51
CA ASP A 46 -0.11 17.59 -6.78
C ASP A 46 1.14 16.96 -7.40
N PRO A 47 1.04 16.35 -8.59
CA PRO A 47 2.20 15.77 -9.27
C PRO A 47 3.26 16.79 -9.65
N GLU A 48 2.87 18.04 -9.96
CA GLU A 48 3.80 19.09 -10.31
C GLU A 48 4.60 19.60 -9.13
N ALA A 49 4.03 19.51 -7.93
CA ALA A 49 4.70 19.89 -6.69
C ALA A 49 5.46 18.73 -6.03
N ASN A 50 5.61 17.61 -6.71
CA ASN A 50 6.19 16.39 -6.15
C ASN A 50 5.49 15.95 -4.86
N GLY A 51 4.17 16.04 -4.84
CA GLY A 51 3.36 15.73 -3.67
C GLY A 51 3.62 14.34 -3.13
N LYS A 52 3.84 14.24 -1.81
CA LYS A 52 4.18 12.96 -1.20
C LYS A 52 3.08 11.92 -1.33
N CYS A 53 1.82 12.34 -1.29
CA CYS A 53 0.68 11.45 -1.47
C CYS A 53 0.59 10.96 -2.90
N TRP A 54 0.73 11.86 -3.86
CA TRP A 54 0.71 11.50 -5.27
C TRP A 54 1.82 10.50 -5.60
N GLN A 55 3.05 10.77 -5.15
CA GLN A 55 4.18 9.88 -5.38
C GLN A 55 4.01 8.51 -4.73
N TYR A 56 3.46 8.50 -3.52
CA TYR A 56 3.20 7.26 -2.80
C TYR A 56 2.22 6.36 -3.56
N CYS A 57 1.20 6.94 -4.18
CA CYS A 57 0.14 6.20 -4.85
C CYS A 57 0.44 5.85 -6.31
N ILE A 58 1.17 6.71 -7.03
CA ILE A 58 1.34 6.59 -8.49
C ILE A 58 2.06 5.30 -8.90
N ASN A 59 2.89 4.74 -8.02
CA ASN A 59 3.61 3.50 -8.33
C ASN A 59 2.68 2.29 -8.48
N ASP A 60 1.56 2.30 -7.78
CA ASP A 60 0.61 1.18 -7.78
C ASP A 60 -0.73 1.54 -8.41
N CYS A 61 -1.08 2.82 -8.43
CA CYS A 61 -2.38 3.30 -8.88
C CYS A 61 -2.20 4.31 -9.99
N GLU A 62 -2.74 4.01 -11.16
CA GLU A 62 -2.54 4.78 -12.39
C GLU A 62 -2.88 6.25 -12.25
N ARG A 63 -3.90 6.57 -11.45
CA ARG A 63 -4.36 7.93 -11.24
C ARG A 63 -3.70 8.62 -10.05
N GLY A 64 -2.79 7.96 -9.35
CA GLY A 64 -2.09 8.51 -8.20
C GLY A 64 -2.97 8.59 -6.96
N GLY A 65 -2.86 9.70 -6.23
CA GLY A 65 -3.57 9.86 -4.98
C GLY A 65 -4.12 11.26 -4.77
N VAL A 66 -4.91 11.41 -3.73
CA VAL A 66 -5.58 12.65 -3.36
C VAL A 66 -5.60 12.78 -1.83
N CYS A 67 -5.57 14.01 -1.34
CA CYS A 67 -5.77 14.27 0.09
C CYS A 67 -7.26 14.21 0.40
N LYS A 68 -7.69 13.19 1.12
CA LYS A 68 -9.08 12.96 1.47
C LYS A 68 -9.37 13.45 2.89
N LYS A 69 -10.44 14.20 3.05
CA LYS A 69 -10.84 14.70 4.36
C LYS A 69 -11.36 13.57 5.23
N VAL A 70 -10.75 13.42 6.42
CA VAL A 70 -11.17 12.44 7.42
C VAL A 70 -11.18 13.14 8.77
N GLY A 71 -12.36 13.29 9.36
CA GLY A 71 -12.49 14.04 10.60
C GLY A 71 -12.10 15.51 10.44
N SER A 72 -11.18 16.00 11.27
CA SER A 72 -10.71 17.38 11.23
C SER A 72 -9.47 17.58 10.35
N GLY A 73 -8.96 16.52 9.73
CA GLY A 73 -7.75 16.59 8.92
C GLY A 73 -7.91 15.91 7.58
N HIS A 74 -6.77 15.74 6.90
CA HIS A 74 -6.72 15.05 5.61
C HIS A 74 -5.67 13.95 5.65
N VAL A 75 -5.97 12.84 5.01
CA VAL A 75 -5.05 11.71 4.85
C VAL A 75 -4.84 11.42 3.37
N CYS A 76 -3.72 10.78 3.05
CA CYS A 76 -3.46 10.34 1.69
C CYS A 76 -4.40 9.18 1.34
N HIS A 77 -5.10 9.33 0.21
CA HIS A 77 -5.97 8.28 -0.33
C HIS A 77 -5.52 7.98 -1.75
N CYS A 78 -5.24 6.71 -2.03
CA CYS A 78 -4.91 6.29 -3.39
C CYS A 78 -6.19 6.03 -4.17
N TYR A 79 -6.24 6.52 -5.42
CA TYR A 79 -7.38 6.24 -6.29
C TYR A 79 -7.49 4.75 -6.57
N CYS A 80 -8.66 4.30 -7.00
CA CYS A 80 -8.93 2.88 -7.17
C CYS A 80 -8.19 2.24 -8.35
N TYR A 81 -7.65 3.05 -9.25
CA TYR A 81 -6.87 2.58 -10.40
C TYR A 81 -5.93 3.64 -10.96
#